data_160308b881948a21db96b52e7d19b0e4
#
_entry.id   160308b881948a21db96b52e7d19b0e4
#
_cell.length_a   1.000
_cell.length_b   1.000
_cell.length_c   1.000
_cell.angle_alpha   90.00
_cell.angle_beta   90.00
_cell.angle_gamma   90.00
#
_symmetry.space_group_name_H-M   'P 1'
#
loop_
_entity.id
_entity.type
_entity.pdbx_description
1 polymer ?
#
loop_
_entity_poly.entity_id
_entity_poly.type
_entity_poly.pdbx_seq_one_letter_code
_entity_poly.pdbx_strand_id
1 'polypeptide(L)'
;MLDELTGWQGSYDTQSGVRLVGELVRRDVNRPSILVWNNGNEGGWNNALNDEFGKWDIQQRNVMHPRSTDRGVNDPHYPDYAAVVKQSGGPAVYFPTEFLHGLYDGGLGSGFHDFWDVMGKSPVLGGAFFWVFCDDGVVRTDKGGIVDNSGNFGPDGIMGPRREKEGSYYTIKEIWSPVQIDTPAEGLQPGFQGAVKVHNSYDFTDLNQCKFLWEYASFPKPDEGHAGHTVLASGEIAAPSVVPHGSGDLQLNLPDMQGVEAVYFTAKNSLGQNLWTWSWPVAAAPLPAPQTATGKITTTDADGQLVVHAGALELHFDKTSGFLTSVSNGGKTIPLANGPRFIAYTHNPGGRGTVTYHDMAGTNTLTGFTSHADGNDLVVDANYDGALKQANWRISPDGGVKLNYTYNYDGAVDLLGVNFDFPEADMKGITWLGYGPYHVWQNRLQGTRLDVWKNAYNNTVPSVVYSFDPEFKGYFRDWRWATFDTSDGKFTVSTAATESYLGIYHPNDGPVGALLALPETGLAFLDVIPAMRDKFLTQERMGPQSAQKQVSGAHNGEVSFDFGAK
;
A
#
# COMPACT_ATOMS: atom_id res chain seq x y z
N MET A 1 6.14 -9.51 27.15
CA MET A 1 4.74 -9.90 26.89
C MET A 1 3.84 -9.39 27.98
N LEU A 2 2.61 -9.04 27.62
CA LEU A 2 1.48 -8.82 28.49
C LEU A 2 0.63 -10.10 28.53
N ASP A 3 0.13 -10.50 29.70
CA ASP A 3 -0.85 -11.60 29.82
C ASP A 3 -2.16 -11.03 30.38
N GLU A 4 -3.22 -11.14 29.60
CA GLU A 4 -4.48 -10.46 29.83
C GLU A 4 -5.54 -11.42 30.40
N LEU A 5 -6.18 -10.99 31.48
CA LEU A 5 -7.34 -11.67 32.02
C LEU A 5 -8.55 -11.48 31.11
N THR A 6 -9.21 -12.57 30.80
CA THR A 6 -10.30 -12.65 29.82
C THR A 6 -11.41 -11.61 30.02
N GLY A 7 -11.70 -10.84 28.99
CA GLY A 7 -12.90 -10.05 28.79
C GLY A 7 -13.14 -8.92 29.78
N TRP A 8 -14.35 -8.38 29.73
CA TRP A 8 -14.79 -7.33 30.62
C TRP A 8 -15.19 -7.91 31.98
N GLN A 9 -14.50 -7.51 33.03
CA GLN A 9 -14.68 -8.04 34.38
C GLN A 9 -16.09 -7.77 34.98
N GLY A 10 -16.81 -6.81 34.43
CA GLY A 10 -18.22 -6.58 34.78
C GLY A 10 -19.19 -7.63 34.21
N SER A 11 -18.73 -8.52 33.34
CA SER A 11 -19.55 -9.54 32.70
C SER A 11 -19.68 -10.83 33.51
N TYR A 12 -18.92 -10.99 34.62
CA TYR A 12 -18.98 -12.13 35.51
C TYR A 12 -18.69 -11.71 36.97
N ASP A 13 -19.08 -12.58 37.91
CA ASP A 13 -18.91 -12.28 39.33
C ASP A 13 -17.45 -12.32 39.81
N THR A 14 -17.16 -11.64 40.90
CA THR A 14 -15.81 -11.56 41.48
C THR A 14 -15.25 -12.93 41.87
N GLN A 15 -16.07 -13.88 42.29
CA GLN A 15 -15.60 -15.22 42.65
C GLN A 15 -15.09 -15.98 41.44
N SER A 16 -15.76 -15.87 40.31
CA SER A 16 -15.25 -16.36 39.00
C SER A 16 -13.96 -15.67 38.61
N GLY A 17 -13.86 -14.34 38.79
CA GLY A 17 -12.65 -13.57 38.56
C GLY A 17 -11.45 -14.04 39.37
N VAL A 18 -11.64 -14.26 40.69
CA VAL A 18 -10.58 -14.80 41.57
C VAL A 18 -10.07 -16.15 41.10
N ARG A 19 -10.99 -17.04 40.68
CA ARG A 19 -10.61 -18.34 40.13
C ARG A 19 -9.79 -18.20 38.82
N LEU A 20 -10.27 -17.36 37.91
CA LEU A 20 -9.60 -17.14 36.61
C LEU A 20 -8.19 -16.53 36.77
N VAL A 21 -8.02 -15.55 37.67
CA VAL A 21 -6.68 -15.01 38.01
C VAL A 21 -5.76 -16.11 38.52
N GLY A 22 -6.24 -16.94 39.47
CA GLY A 22 -5.45 -18.04 39.99
C GLY A 22 -5.05 -19.09 38.91
N GLU A 23 -5.96 -19.38 37.98
CA GLU A 23 -5.67 -20.27 36.83
C GLU A 23 -4.66 -19.65 35.87
N LEU A 24 -4.85 -18.38 35.47
CA LEU A 24 -3.96 -17.63 34.59
C LEU A 24 -2.54 -17.58 35.16
N VAL A 25 -2.38 -17.03 36.36
CA VAL A 25 -1.06 -16.78 36.93
C VAL A 25 -0.33 -18.09 37.19
N ARG A 26 -0.99 -19.11 37.78
CA ARG A 26 -0.35 -20.42 38.00
C ARG A 26 0.11 -21.11 36.72
N ARG A 27 -0.63 -20.93 35.60
CA ARG A 27 -0.23 -21.46 34.30
C ARG A 27 1.03 -20.77 33.78
N ASP A 28 1.13 -19.45 33.94
CA ASP A 28 2.07 -18.62 33.16
C ASP A 28 3.15 -17.93 34.02
N VAL A 29 3.12 -18.02 35.36
CA VAL A 29 4.08 -17.35 36.27
C VAL A 29 5.55 -17.67 35.99
N ASN A 30 5.84 -18.87 35.48
CA ASN A 30 7.19 -19.33 35.15
C ASN A 30 7.65 -18.94 33.73
N ARG A 31 6.87 -18.14 33.01
CA ARG A 31 7.26 -17.64 31.69
C ARG A 31 7.99 -16.31 31.84
N PRO A 32 9.32 -16.26 31.60
CA PRO A 32 10.12 -15.05 31.79
C PRO A 32 9.78 -13.94 30.81
N SER A 33 9.09 -14.28 29.70
CA SER A 33 8.64 -13.31 28.71
C SER A 33 7.43 -12.46 29.17
N ILE A 34 6.72 -12.87 30.25
CA ILE A 34 5.64 -12.07 30.80
C ILE A 34 6.24 -11.01 31.71
N LEU A 35 5.99 -9.74 31.40
CA LEU A 35 6.49 -8.59 32.13
C LEU A 35 5.43 -8.00 33.06
N VAL A 36 4.17 -8.05 32.63
CA VAL A 36 3.02 -7.45 33.32
C VAL A 36 1.79 -8.33 33.16
N TRP A 37 0.89 -8.26 34.13
CA TRP A 37 -0.44 -8.82 34.07
C TRP A 37 -1.44 -7.73 33.70
N ASN A 38 -2.50 -8.08 32.99
CA ASN A 38 -3.56 -7.17 32.66
C ASN A 38 -4.89 -7.63 33.28
N ASN A 39 -5.54 -6.73 34.04
CA ASN A 39 -6.80 -7.02 34.72
C ASN A 39 -7.99 -6.55 33.88
N GLY A 40 -8.30 -7.30 32.83
CA GLY A 40 -9.48 -7.07 31.99
C GLY A 40 -9.21 -6.30 30.69
N ASN A 41 -10.26 -5.79 30.06
CA ASN A 41 -10.22 -5.14 28.75
C ASN A 41 -11.07 -3.85 28.72
N GLU A 42 -10.68 -2.88 27.89
CA GLU A 42 -11.43 -1.67 27.53
C GLU A 42 -12.04 -0.86 28.69
N GLY A 43 -11.41 -0.86 29.84
CA GLY A 43 -11.91 -0.22 31.07
C GLY A 43 -12.81 -1.13 31.92
N GLY A 44 -13.02 -2.36 31.50
CA GLY A 44 -13.80 -3.36 32.22
C GLY A 44 -12.98 -4.19 33.23
N TRP A 45 -12.17 -3.54 34.08
CA TRP A 45 -11.45 -4.24 35.16
C TRP A 45 -12.20 -4.29 36.46
N ASN A 46 -11.77 -5.18 37.37
CA ASN A 46 -12.28 -5.29 38.71
C ASN A 46 -11.15 -5.09 39.74
N ASN A 47 -11.18 -3.97 40.48
CA ASN A 47 -10.16 -3.65 41.47
C ASN A 47 -10.00 -4.70 42.57
N ALA A 48 -11.06 -5.46 42.90
CA ALA A 48 -11.01 -6.53 43.87
C ALA A 48 -10.10 -7.71 43.47
N LEU A 49 -9.71 -7.77 42.17
CA LEU A 49 -8.83 -8.81 41.64
C LEU A 49 -7.34 -8.41 41.67
N ASN A 50 -7.01 -7.16 41.89
CA ASN A 50 -5.63 -6.69 41.80
C ASN A 50 -4.67 -7.46 42.72
N ASP A 51 -5.06 -7.64 43.98
CA ASP A 51 -4.24 -8.34 44.97
C ASP A 51 -4.24 -9.85 44.77
N GLU A 52 -5.18 -10.37 43.99
CA GLU A 52 -5.26 -11.80 43.69
C GLU A 52 -4.09 -12.27 42.83
N PHE A 53 -3.65 -11.46 41.84
CA PHE A 53 -2.47 -11.75 41.03
C PHE A 53 -1.23 -11.98 41.92
N GLY A 54 -1.01 -11.10 42.89
CA GLY A 54 0.16 -11.16 43.78
C GLY A 54 0.18 -12.37 44.71
N LYS A 55 -0.97 -13.06 44.96
CA LYS A 55 -1.01 -14.31 45.73
C LYS A 55 -0.29 -15.46 45.00
N TRP A 56 -0.27 -15.44 43.68
CA TRP A 56 0.26 -16.49 42.85
C TRP A 56 1.56 -16.13 42.16
N ASP A 57 1.86 -14.82 42.00
CA ASP A 57 3.08 -14.33 41.38
C ASP A 57 4.13 -13.91 42.43
N ILE A 58 5.11 -14.75 42.68
CA ILE A 58 6.18 -14.47 43.62
C ILE A 58 7.07 -13.29 43.20
N GLN A 59 7.08 -12.94 41.90
CA GLN A 59 7.82 -11.79 41.37
C GLN A 59 7.07 -10.48 41.57
N GLN A 60 5.80 -10.54 41.98
CA GLN A 60 4.96 -9.34 42.21
C GLN A 60 4.93 -8.41 40.99
N ARG A 61 4.83 -8.99 39.77
CA ARG A 61 4.76 -8.20 38.54
C ARG A 61 3.60 -7.23 38.62
N ASN A 62 3.76 -6.09 37.93
CA ASN A 62 2.71 -5.07 37.89
C ASN A 62 1.43 -5.61 37.25
N VAL A 63 0.28 -5.15 37.76
CA VAL A 63 -1.04 -5.44 37.22
C VAL A 63 -1.57 -4.16 36.61
N MET A 64 -1.71 -4.15 35.30
CA MET A 64 -2.21 -3.01 34.53
C MET A 64 -3.72 -3.01 34.46
N HIS A 65 -4.27 -1.83 34.27
CA HIS A 65 -5.66 -1.63 33.93
C HIS A 65 -5.75 -1.01 32.54
N PRO A 66 -6.35 -1.71 31.57
CA PRO A 66 -6.47 -1.17 30.22
C PRO A 66 -7.32 0.10 30.22
N ARG A 67 -6.95 1.05 29.34
CA ARG A 67 -7.61 2.34 29.20
C ARG A 67 -7.49 3.25 30.42
N SER A 68 -6.43 3.11 31.19
CA SER A 68 -6.20 3.95 32.38
C SER A 68 -4.74 4.32 32.53
N THR A 69 -4.48 5.28 33.44
CA THR A 69 -3.12 5.53 33.98
C THR A 69 -3.12 5.06 35.43
N ASP A 70 -2.46 3.95 35.68
CA ASP A 70 -2.41 3.33 37.01
C ASP A 70 -1.02 2.73 37.28
N ARG A 71 -0.58 2.74 38.53
CA ARG A 71 0.68 2.11 38.98
C ARG A 71 1.92 2.46 38.15
N GLY A 72 2.00 3.69 37.66
CA GLY A 72 3.13 4.17 36.87
C GLY A 72 3.10 3.79 35.39
N VAL A 73 2.02 3.17 34.92
CA VAL A 73 1.79 2.82 33.51
C VAL A 73 0.62 3.63 32.97
N ASN A 74 0.80 4.23 31.82
CA ASN A 74 -0.25 4.87 31.02
C ASN A 74 -0.59 3.94 29.86
N ASP A 75 -1.77 3.36 29.92
CA ASP A 75 -2.32 2.47 28.91
C ASP A 75 -3.49 3.14 28.19
N PRO A 76 -3.23 3.95 27.17
CA PRO A 76 -4.30 4.44 26.30
C PRO A 76 -4.76 3.32 25.37
N HIS A 77 -6.06 3.24 25.16
CA HIS A 77 -6.68 2.24 24.31
C HIS A 77 -7.17 2.92 23.03
N TYR A 78 -6.62 2.56 21.87
CA TYR A 78 -6.80 3.21 20.57
C TYR A 78 -6.60 4.73 20.61
N PRO A 79 -5.43 5.22 21.07
CA PRO A 79 -5.16 6.63 21.07
C PRO A 79 -5.06 7.16 19.64
N ASP A 80 -5.54 8.37 19.39
CA ASP A 80 -5.25 9.06 18.14
C ASP A 80 -3.81 9.61 18.11
N TYR A 81 -3.37 10.02 16.93
CA TYR A 81 -2.01 10.52 16.73
C TYR A 81 -1.66 11.69 17.67
N ALA A 82 -2.59 12.64 17.86
CA ALA A 82 -2.38 13.78 18.76
C ALA A 82 -2.21 13.33 20.23
N ALA A 83 -2.97 12.32 20.64
CA ALA A 83 -2.83 11.72 21.96
C ALA A 83 -1.48 10.99 22.11
N VAL A 84 -1.03 10.27 21.09
CA VAL A 84 0.30 9.63 21.06
C VAL A 84 1.41 10.66 21.22
N VAL A 85 1.40 11.73 20.42
CA VAL A 85 2.39 12.84 20.52
C VAL A 85 2.44 13.43 21.93
N LYS A 86 1.26 13.63 22.54
CA LYS A 86 1.17 14.21 23.89
C LYS A 86 1.63 13.27 24.99
N GLN A 87 1.31 11.98 24.89
CA GLN A 87 1.44 11.02 25.98
C GLN A 87 2.77 10.27 25.97
N SER A 88 3.40 10.11 24.82
CA SER A 88 4.66 9.40 24.67
C SER A 88 5.86 10.10 25.34
N GLY A 89 5.71 11.34 25.78
CA GLY A 89 6.70 12.09 26.57
C GLY A 89 6.31 12.28 28.06
N GLY A 90 5.27 11.58 28.54
CA GLY A 90 4.75 11.72 29.90
C GLY A 90 5.63 11.09 30.98
N PRO A 91 5.27 11.22 32.27
CA PRO A 91 6.05 10.70 33.40
C PRO A 91 5.82 9.19 33.65
N ALA A 92 4.78 8.60 33.08
CA ALA A 92 4.44 7.19 33.22
C ALA A 92 4.97 6.38 32.03
N VAL A 93 5.21 5.09 32.22
CA VAL A 93 5.52 4.17 31.12
C VAL A 93 4.36 4.17 30.14
N TYR A 94 4.62 4.55 28.89
CA TYR A 94 3.62 4.57 27.83
C TYR A 94 3.49 3.17 27.25
N PHE A 95 2.32 2.54 27.36
CA PHE A 95 2.14 1.13 27.02
C PHE A 95 0.73 0.85 26.50
N PRO A 96 0.40 1.28 25.28
CA PRO A 96 -0.92 0.98 24.70
C PRO A 96 -1.07 -0.52 24.48
N THR A 97 -2.05 -1.12 25.15
CA THR A 97 -2.36 -2.54 25.02
C THR A 97 -3.13 -2.87 23.77
N GLU A 98 -3.79 -1.88 23.20
CA GLU A 98 -4.36 -1.96 21.86
C GLU A 98 -4.25 -0.61 21.16
N PHE A 99 -3.71 -0.61 19.92
CA PHE A 99 -3.67 0.56 19.06
C PHE A 99 -3.68 0.13 17.59
N LEU A 100 -4.25 0.97 16.71
CA LEU A 100 -4.40 0.69 15.28
C LEU A 100 -5.07 -0.68 15.02
N HIS A 101 -6.38 -0.67 14.94
CA HIS A 101 -7.18 -1.89 14.76
C HIS A 101 -7.15 -2.37 13.31
N GLY A 102 -6.86 -3.64 13.10
CA GLY A 102 -6.75 -4.25 11.78
C GLY A 102 -8.05 -4.65 11.12
N LEU A 103 -9.20 -4.31 11.73
CA LEU A 103 -10.51 -4.70 11.21
C LEU A 103 -10.63 -4.38 9.72
N TYR A 104 -11.10 -5.35 8.96
CA TYR A 104 -11.21 -5.32 7.49
C TYR A 104 -9.87 -5.34 6.77
N ASP A 105 -8.94 -6.05 7.26
CA ASP A 105 -7.58 -6.20 6.76
C ASP A 105 -7.20 -5.32 5.55
N GLY A 106 -6.05 -4.77 5.53
CA GLY A 106 -5.71 -3.68 4.64
C GLY A 106 -5.77 -2.31 5.33
N GLY A 107 -6.49 -2.20 6.45
CA GLY A 107 -6.43 -1.08 7.38
C GLY A 107 -5.22 -1.14 8.31
N LEU A 108 -4.82 -2.31 8.77
CA LEU A 108 -3.69 -2.45 9.68
C LEU A 108 -2.37 -2.08 8.98
N GLY A 109 -1.53 -1.35 9.70
CA GLY A 109 -0.34 -0.72 9.16
C GLY A 109 -0.58 0.66 8.56
N SER A 110 -1.82 1.03 8.25
CA SER A 110 -2.16 2.39 7.82
C SER A 110 -1.94 3.39 8.96
N GLY A 111 -1.25 4.51 8.67
CA GLY A 111 -0.84 5.49 9.67
C GLY A 111 0.25 5.02 10.63
N PHE A 112 0.64 3.75 10.60
CA PHE A 112 1.59 3.19 11.55
C PHE A 112 2.97 3.86 11.48
N HIS A 113 3.42 4.24 10.31
CA HIS A 113 4.69 4.96 10.17
C HIS A 113 4.71 6.25 11.01
N ASP A 114 3.65 7.05 10.94
CA ASP A 114 3.54 8.29 11.72
C ASP A 114 3.51 8.02 13.22
N PHE A 115 2.74 7.02 13.65
CA PHE A 115 2.67 6.62 15.06
C PHE A 115 4.04 6.15 15.56
N TRP A 116 4.72 5.31 14.80
CA TRP A 116 6.00 4.74 15.20
C TRP A 116 7.13 5.77 15.19
N ASP A 117 7.08 6.74 14.28
CA ASP A 117 8.07 7.86 14.27
C ASP A 117 8.06 8.65 15.58
N VAL A 118 6.91 8.74 16.24
CA VAL A 118 6.77 9.36 17.58
C VAL A 118 7.07 8.35 18.69
N MET A 119 6.43 7.19 18.66
CA MET A 119 6.52 6.19 19.73
C MET A 119 7.92 5.60 19.84
N GLY A 120 8.56 5.26 18.74
CA GLY A 120 9.90 4.67 18.71
C GLY A 120 11.01 5.58 19.24
N LYS A 121 10.75 6.90 19.28
CA LYS A 121 11.66 7.90 19.88
C LYS A 121 11.35 8.23 21.35
N SER A 122 10.27 7.65 21.89
CA SER A 122 9.84 7.94 23.25
C SER A 122 10.75 7.26 24.28
N PRO A 123 11.30 8.02 25.25
CA PRO A 123 12.15 7.45 26.31
C PRO A 123 11.35 6.66 27.35
N VAL A 124 10.01 6.70 27.29
CA VAL A 124 9.13 6.04 28.25
C VAL A 124 8.25 4.96 27.60
N LEU A 125 8.50 4.63 26.33
CA LEU A 125 7.77 3.56 25.66
C LEU A 125 8.12 2.20 26.28
N GLY A 126 7.13 1.52 26.86
CA GLY A 126 7.25 0.16 27.38
C GLY A 126 6.95 -0.92 26.32
N GLY A 127 6.35 -0.53 25.22
CA GLY A 127 5.88 -1.39 24.15
C GLY A 127 4.47 -1.01 23.71
N ALA A 128 3.96 -1.71 22.70
CA ALA A 128 2.61 -1.52 22.19
C ALA A 128 2.13 -2.78 21.49
N PHE A 129 0.83 -2.96 21.39
CA PHE A 129 0.23 -4.12 20.72
C PHE A 129 -0.82 -3.67 19.70
N PHE A 130 -0.70 -4.21 18.49
CA PHE A 130 -1.78 -4.12 17.52
C PHE A 130 -2.94 -5.05 17.89
N TRP A 131 -4.14 -4.68 17.56
CA TRP A 131 -5.24 -5.61 17.44
C TRP A 131 -5.45 -5.95 15.97
N VAL A 132 -5.02 -7.13 15.49
CA VAL A 132 -4.44 -8.21 16.26
C VAL A 132 -3.34 -8.93 15.43
N PHE A 133 -2.70 -9.94 16.00
CA PHE A 133 -1.61 -10.66 15.32
C PHE A 133 -2.10 -11.61 14.23
N CYS A 134 -3.20 -12.31 14.48
CA CYS A 134 -3.83 -13.23 13.54
C CYS A 134 -5.32 -13.03 13.51
N ASP A 135 -5.89 -13.22 12.35
CA ASP A 135 -7.32 -13.33 12.17
C ASP A 135 -7.91 -14.40 13.09
N ASP A 136 -9.05 -14.08 13.68
CA ASP A 136 -9.84 -15.04 14.43
C ASP A 136 -10.58 -15.96 13.47
N GLY A 137 -10.31 -17.24 13.56
CA GLY A 137 -10.98 -18.26 12.75
C GLY A 137 -11.13 -19.57 13.49
N VAL A 138 -12.34 -20.09 13.54
CA VAL A 138 -12.69 -21.36 14.19
C VAL A 138 -13.05 -22.40 13.14
N VAL A 139 -12.34 -23.52 13.14
CA VAL A 139 -12.69 -24.65 12.27
C VAL A 139 -13.99 -25.28 12.76
N ARG A 140 -15.04 -25.14 11.99
CA ARG A 140 -16.39 -25.67 12.28
C ARG A 140 -16.51 -27.11 11.83
N THR A 141 -16.19 -28.04 12.72
CA THR A 141 -16.33 -29.49 12.46
C THR A 141 -17.77 -29.92 12.21
N ASP A 142 -18.73 -29.17 12.75
CA ASP A 142 -20.16 -29.34 12.54
C ASP A 142 -20.65 -28.81 11.18
N LYS A 143 -19.83 -28.05 10.46
CA LYS A 143 -20.13 -27.46 9.15
C LYS A 143 -19.13 -27.88 8.06
N GLY A 144 -18.65 -29.10 8.12
CA GLY A 144 -17.75 -29.64 7.08
C GLY A 144 -16.34 -29.08 7.10
N GLY A 145 -15.89 -28.48 8.21
CA GLY A 145 -14.53 -27.99 8.39
C GLY A 145 -14.26 -26.60 7.79
N ILE A 146 -15.29 -25.83 7.49
CA ILE A 146 -15.13 -24.42 7.11
C ILE A 146 -14.50 -23.63 8.26
N VAL A 147 -13.75 -22.60 7.93
CA VAL A 147 -13.28 -21.62 8.90
C VAL A 147 -14.37 -20.58 9.09
N ASP A 148 -14.88 -20.46 10.30
CA ASP A 148 -15.89 -19.46 10.70
C ASP A 148 -15.17 -18.32 11.40
N ASN A 149 -15.23 -17.14 10.82
CA ASN A 149 -14.60 -15.90 11.29
C ASN A 149 -15.65 -14.88 11.80
N SER A 150 -16.84 -15.32 12.14
CA SER A 150 -17.94 -14.46 12.59
C SER A 150 -18.36 -13.41 11.54
N GLY A 151 -18.50 -13.84 10.28
CA GLY A 151 -18.69 -12.95 9.15
C GLY A 151 -17.37 -12.26 8.83
N ASN A 152 -17.31 -10.94 8.92
CA ASN A 152 -16.10 -10.16 8.72
C ASN A 152 -15.58 -9.49 10.00
N PHE A 153 -15.97 -9.98 11.17
CA PHE A 153 -15.46 -9.45 12.43
C PHE A 153 -14.19 -10.15 12.92
N GLY A 154 -13.82 -11.25 12.32
CA GLY A 154 -12.59 -11.99 12.65
C GLY A 154 -11.34 -11.63 11.83
N PRO A 155 -11.43 -11.02 10.62
CA PRO A 155 -10.24 -10.61 9.87
C PRO A 155 -9.65 -9.29 10.39
N ASP A 156 -9.03 -9.33 11.55
CA ASP A 156 -8.44 -8.19 12.25
C ASP A 156 -6.91 -8.25 12.27
N GLY A 157 -6.33 -9.37 11.84
CA GLY A 157 -4.93 -9.69 11.99
C GLY A 157 -4.00 -9.02 10.99
N ILE A 158 -2.71 -9.29 11.18
CA ILE A 158 -1.66 -9.04 10.18
C ILE A 158 -1.30 -10.32 9.43
N MET A 159 -1.91 -11.40 9.83
CA MET A 159 -1.84 -12.72 9.20
C MET A 159 -3.20 -13.38 9.28
N GLY A 160 -3.53 -14.15 8.26
CA GLY A 160 -4.71 -14.99 8.24
C GLY A 160 -4.71 -16.07 9.32
N PRO A 161 -5.85 -16.76 9.54
CA PRO A 161 -6.03 -17.72 10.64
C PRO A 161 -5.13 -18.95 10.52
N ARG A 162 -4.54 -19.22 9.36
CA ARG A 162 -3.57 -20.28 9.13
C ARG A 162 -2.13 -19.77 9.03
N ARG A 163 -1.89 -18.52 9.46
CA ARG A 163 -0.59 -17.82 9.41
C ARG A 163 -0.17 -17.37 8.01
N GLU A 164 -1.09 -17.18 7.11
CA GLU A 164 -0.86 -16.52 5.83
C GLU A 164 -0.46 -15.07 6.10
N LYS A 165 0.67 -14.64 5.55
CA LYS A 165 1.17 -13.27 5.75
C LYS A 165 0.46 -12.33 4.77
N GLU A 166 -0.05 -11.24 5.28
CA GLU A 166 -0.78 -10.23 4.54
C GLU A 166 0.06 -8.98 4.27
N GLY A 167 -0.47 -8.01 3.55
CA GLY A 167 0.23 -6.77 3.24
C GLY A 167 0.62 -6.01 4.50
N SER A 168 -0.26 -5.97 5.49
CA SER A 168 -0.03 -5.39 6.82
C SER A 168 1.17 -5.99 7.55
N TYR A 169 1.37 -7.31 7.45
CA TYR A 169 2.55 -7.98 8.02
C TYR A 169 3.87 -7.38 7.48
N TYR A 170 3.94 -7.16 6.17
CA TYR A 170 5.16 -6.64 5.54
C TYR A 170 5.36 -5.16 5.80
N THR A 171 4.28 -4.38 5.88
CA THR A 171 4.32 -2.98 6.30
C THR A 171 4.93 -2.86 7.71
N ILE A 172 4.43 -3.64 8.66
CA ILE A 172 4.94 -3.64 10.05
C ILE A 172 6.37 -4.17 10.10
N LYS A 173 6.69 -5.22 9.34
CA LYS A 173 8.04 -5.78 9.29
C LYS A 173 9.07 -4.76 8.79
N GLU A 174 8.75 -3.94 7.81
CA GLU A 174 9.61 -2.87 7.32
C GLU A 174 9.79 -1.78 8.38
N ILE A 175 8.68 -1.24 8.92
CA ILE A 175 8.70 -0.15 9.89
C ILE A 175 9.40 -0.57 11.19
N TRP A 176 9.17 -1.80 11.66
CA TRP A 176 9.82 -2.35 12.86
C TRP A 176 11.15 -3.04 12.60
N SER A 177 11.67 -2.99 11.37
CA SER A 177 13.01 -3.52 11.13
C SER A 177 14.02 -2.82 12.06
N PRO A 178 14.80 -3.55 12.86
CA PRO A 178 15.78 -2.94 13.75
C PRO A 178 16.96 -2.29 13.01
N VAL A 179 17.06 -2.52 11.71
CA VAL A 179 17.97 -1.84 10.79
C VAL A 179 17.14 -0.99 9.85
N GLN A 180 17.44 0.30 9.77
CA GLN A 180 16.86 1.23 8.82
C GLN A 180 17.97 1.84 7.96
N ILE A 181 17.70 2.05 6.68
CA ILE A 181 18.66 2.65 5.73
C ILE A 181 17.97 3.84 5.06
N ASP A 182 18.63 5.00 5.09
CA ASP A 182 18.13 6.17 4.38
C ASP A 182 18.24 5.94 2.87
N THR A 183 17.13 6.11 2.18
CA THR A 183 17.11 6.03 0.72
C THR A 183 17.85 7.23 0.14
N PRO A 184 18.87 7.04 -0.71
CA PRO A 184 19.50 8.14 -1.43
C PRO A 184 18.48 8.92 -2.26
N ALA A 185 18.48 10.24 -2.15
CA ALA A 185 17.50 11.11 -2.83
C ALA A 185 17.49 10.94 -4.36
N GLU A 186 18.65 10.60 -4.96
CA GLU A 186 18.79 10.40 -6.40
C GLU A 186 18.75 8.92 -6.82
N GLY A 187 18.41 8.02 -5.89
CA GLY A 187 18.57 6.58 -6.09
C GLY A 187 20.02 6.14 -6.07
N LEU A 188 20.26 4.84 -6.30
CA LEU A 188 21.62 4.29 -6.41
C LEU A 188 21.94 3.99 -7.87
N GLN A 189 23.12 4.47 -8.31
CA GLN A 189 23.64 4.19 -9.64
C GLN A 189 24.69 3.06 -9.58
N PRO A 190 24.83 2.22 -10.63
CA PRO A 190 25.96 1.34 -10.75
C PRO A 190 27.28 2.10 -10.66
N GLY A 191 28.27 1.52 -10.01
CA GLY A 191 29.55 2.19 -9.75
C GLY A 191 29.58 3.15 -8.56
N PHE A 192 28.47 3.26 -7.78
CA PHE A 192 28.42 4.11 -6.60
C PHE A 192 29.44 3.66 -5.55
N GLN A 193 30.34 4.58 -5.13
CA GLN A 193 31.43 4.33 -4.17
C GLN A 193 31.22 5.08 -2.85
N GLY A 194 30.07 5.71 -2.65
CA GLY A 194 29.75 6.47 -1.44
C GLY A 194 29.23 5.62 -0.30
N ALA A 195 28.66 6.28 0.68
CA ALA A 195 28.00 5.65 1.82
C ALA A 195 26.52 6.03 1.87
N VAL A 196 25.71 5.15 2.46
CA VAL A 196 24.34 5.45 2.88
C VAL A 196 24.26 5.46 4.40
N LYS A 197 23.39 6.29 4.94
CA LYS A 197 23.16 6.32 6.39
C LYS A 197 22.40 5.08 6.82
N VAL A 198 22.87 4.43 7.88
CA VAL A 198 22.20 3.30 8.51
C VAL A 198 21.93 3.61 9.99
N HIS A 199 20.76 3.21 10.46
CA HIS A 199 20.29 3.40 11.83
C HIS A 199 20.12 2.04 12.49
N ASN A 200 20.56 1.96 13.74
CA ASN A 200 20.46 0.76 14.58
C ASN A 200 19.40 0.96 15.66
N SER A 201 18.27 0.32 15.53
CA SER A 201 17.19 0.31 16.53
C SER A 201 17.21 -0.93 17.43
N TYR A 202 18.26 -1.75 17.39
CA TYR A 202 18.46 -2.80 18.38
C TYR A 202 18.78 -2.22 19.76
N ASP A 203 18.39 -2.94 20.83
CA ASP A 203 18.74 -2.60 22.21
C ASP A 203 20.10 -3.17 22.64
N PHE A 204 20.52 -4.30 22.05
CA PHE A 204 21.69 -5.06 22.53
C PHE A 204 22.65 -5.50 21.43
N THR A 205 22.32 -5.27 20.15
CA THR A 205 23.09 -5.80 19.01
C THR A 205 23.79 -4.67 18.26
N ASP A 206 25.11 -4.71 18.15
CA ASP A 206 25.86 -3.85 17.23
C ASP A 206 25.68 -4.35 15.80
N LEU A 207 25.58 -3.44 14.81
CA LEU A 207 25.33 -3.82 13.41
C LEU A 207 26.48 -4.61 12.78
N ASN A 208 27.68 -4.64 13.37
CA ASN A 208 28.76 -5.52 12.91
C ASN A 208 28.43 -7.01 13.05
N GLN A 209 27.39 -7.38 13.79
CA GLN A 209 26.86 -8.72 13.92
C GLN A 209 25.81 -9.06 12.83
N CYS A 210 25.40 -8.08 12.05
CA CYS A 210 24.47 -8.22 10.94
C CYS A 210 25.21 -8.50 9.63
N LYS A 211 24.46 -8.92 8.61
CA LYS A 211 24.97 -9.04 7.24
C LYS A 211 24.21 -8.10 6.33
N PHE A 212 24.94 -7.45 5.44
CA PHE A 212 24.40 -6.56 4.44
C PHE A 212 24.74 -7.11 3.05
N LEU A 213 23.72 -7.35 2.25
CA LEU A 213 23.85 -7.90 0.90
C LEU A 213 23.33 -6.88 -0.11
N TRP A 214 23.95 -6.83 -1.27
CA TRP A 214 23.43 -6.09 -2.41
C TRP A 214 23.20 -7.01 -3.60
N GLU A 215 22.29 -6.63 -4.47
CA GLU A 215 21.98 -7.34 -5.70
C GLU A 215 21.61 -6.34 -6.78
N TYR A 216 22.16 -6.53 -7.98
CA TYR A 216 21.77 -5.83 -9.18
C TYR A 216 20.75 -6.65 -9.96
N ALA A 217 19.71 -5.99 -10.42
CA ALA A 217 18.61 -6.62 -11.13
C ALA A 217 18.29 -5.94 -12.46
N SER A 218 17.82 -6.74 -13.41
CA SER A 218 17.07 -6.31 -14.59
C SER A 218 15.71 -6.98 -14.61
N PHE A 219 14.74 -6.32 -15.24
CA PHE A 219 13.35 -6.78 -15.23
C PHE A 219 12.94 -7.37 -16.58
N PRO A 220 12.05 -8.39 -16.57
CA PRO A 220 11.42 -8.86 -17.80
C PRO A 220 10.56 -7.76 -18.42
N LYS A 221 10.41 -7.84 -19.75
CA LYS A 221 9.52 -6.96 -20.51
C LYS A 221 8.07 -7.45 -20.44
N PRO A 222 7.11 -6.59 -20.78
CA PRO A 222 5.68 -6.94 -20.73
C PRO A 222 5.32 -8.19 -21.52
N ASP A 223 5.95 -8.43 -22.66
CA ASP A 223 5.72 -9.55 -23.57
C ASP A 223 6.30 -10.88 -23.08
N GLU A 224 7.26 -10.85 -22.15
CA GLU A 224 7.87 -12.05 -21.58
C GLU A 224 6.96 -12.77 -20.57
N GLY A 225 6.00 -12.09 -19.97
CA GLY A 225 4.87 -12.66 -19.21
C GLY A 225 5.21 -13.40 -17.92
N HIS A 226 6.44 -13.27 -17.38
CA HIS A 226 6.83 -13.87 -16.11
C HIS A 226 7.08 -12.81 -15.03
N ALA A 227 6.96 -13.21 -13.77
CA ALA A 227 7.22 -12.37 -12.61
C ALA A 227 8.67 -12.52 -12.12
N GLY A 228 9.10 -11.59 -11.26
CA GLY A 228 10.43 -11.53 -10.69
C GLY A 228 11.41 -10.74 -11.54
N HIS A 229 12.68 -10.85 -11.18
CA HIS A 229 13.78 -10.16 -11.88
C HIS A 229 14.95 -11.12 -12.16
N THR A 230 15.85 -10.72 -13.03
CA THR A 230 17.11 -11.42 -13.27
C THR A 230 18.21 -10.78 -12.44
N VAL A 231 18.89 -11.59 -11.63
CA VAL A 231 20.06 -11.14 -10.87
C VAL A 231 21.25 -11.05 -11.81
N LEU A 232 21.79 -9.84 -11.98
CA LEU A 232 22.95 -9.58 -12.84
C LEU A 232 24.25 -9.76 -12.07
N ALA A 233 24.30 -9.30 -10.83
CA ALA A 233 25.41 -9.45 -9.91
C ALA A 233 24.93 -9.31 -8.47
N SER A 234 25.69 -9.85 -7.53
CA SER A 234 25.39 -9.73 -6.09
C SER A 234 26.66 -9.79 -5.28
N GLY A 235 26.59 -9.29 -4.04
CA GLY A 235 27.73 -9.34 -3.13
C GLY A 235 27.34 -9.00 -1.70
N GLU A 236 28.35 -9.05 -0.83
CA GLU A 236 28.24 -8.68 0.58
C GLU A 236 28.97 -7.35 0.82
N ILE A 237 28.41 -6.55 1.70
CA ILE A 237 28.99 -5.28 2.16
C ILE A 237 29.48 -5.47 3.59
N ALA A 238 30.67 -4.95 3.89
CA ALA A 238 31.22 -4.98 5.23
C ALA A 238 30.27 -4.26 6.21
N ALA A 239 29.82 -4.99 7.21
CA ALA A 239 28.92 -4.44 8.22
C ALA A 239 29.62 -3.35 9.05
N PRO A 240 29.03 -2.17 9.20
CA PRO A 240 29.61 -1.11 10.03
C PRO A 240 29.44 -1.46 11.52
N SER A 241 30.36 -0.98 12.37
CA SER A 241 30.13 -0.97 13.82
C SER A 241 29.26 0.23 14.16
N VAL A 242 28.00 -0.05 14.46
CA VAL A 242 27.02 0.93 14.92
C VAL A 242 26.37 0.37 16.18
N VAL A 243 26.65 1.02 17.30
CA VAL A 243 26.11 0.62 18.60
C VAL A 243 24.58 0.72 18.64
N PRO A 244 23.91 0.02 19.56
CA PRO A 244 22.48 0.17 19.79
C PRO A 244 22.03 1.62 19.88
N HIS A 245 20.90 1.94 19.25
CA HIS A 245 20.31 3.29 19.13
C HIS A 245 21.24 4.34 18.46
N GLY A 246 22.29 3.88 17.79
CA GLY A 246 23.22 4.74 17.05
C GLY A 246 22.88 4.83 15.56
N SER A 247 23.61 5.70 14.89
CA SER A 247 23.61 5.81 13.43
C SER A 247 25.04 5.82 12.91
N GLY A 248 25.24 5.35 11.70
CA GLY A 248 26.54 5.28 11.06
C GLY A 248 26.45 5.30 9.55
N ASP A 249 27.58 5.12 8.90
CA ASP A 249 27.68 5.07 7.46
C ASP A 249 27.97 3.64 7.00
N LEU A 250 27.11 3.12 6.12
CA LEU A 250 27.31 1.86 5.41
C LEU A 250 28.00 2.17 4.09
N GLN A 251 29.29 1.86 4.00
CA GLN A 251 30.09 2.13 2.81
C GLN A 251 29.73 1.16 1.69
N LEU A 252 29.26 1.69 0.57
CA LEU A 252 28.91 0.93 -0.62
C LEU A 252 30.05 1.00 -1.64
N ASN A 253 30.57 -0.15 -2.02
CA ASN A 253 31.55 -0.28 -3.09
C ASN A 253 30.91 -1.08 -4.22
N LEU A 254 29.91 -0.48 -4.86
CA LEU A 254 29.12 -1.14 -5.89
C LEU A 254 29.89 -1.16 -7.23
N PRO A 255 30.00 -2.31 -7.92
CA PRO A 255 30.66 -2.37 -9.22
C PRO A 255 29.90 -1.55 -10.27
N ASP A 256 30.63 -1.00 -11.23
CA ASP A 256 30.03 -0.43 -12.44
C ASP A 256 29.57 -1.57 -13.36
N MET A 257 28.29 -1.50 -13.80
CA MET A 257 27.69 -2.52 -14.65
C MET A 257 26.59 -1.93 -15.52
N GLN A 258 26.55 -2.35 -16.78
CA GLN A 258 25.51 -1.98 -17.73
C GLN A 258 24.26 -2.84 -17.55
N GLY A 259 23.10 -2.28 -17.89
CA GLY A 259 21.83 -3.01 -17.93
C GLY A 259 21.17 -3.21 -16.55
N VAL A 260 21.68 -2.55 -15.52
CA VAL A 260 21.08 -2.57 -14.19
C VAL A 260 19.87 -1.64 -14.17
N GLU A 261 18.71 -2.15 -13.72
CA GLU A 261 17.47 -1.39 -13.63
C GLU A 261 17.04 -1.15 -12.16
N ALA A 262 17.54 -1.99 -11.24
CA ALA A 262 17.33 -1.80 -9.80
C ALA A 262 18.51 -2.33 -8.98
N VAL A 263 18.67 -1.75 -7.78
CA VAL A 263 19.58 -2.22 -6.74
C VAL A 263 18.73 -2.67 -5.54
N TYR A 264 18.97 -3.89 -5.10
CA TYR A 264 18.37 -4.42 -3.87
C TYR A 264 19.39 -4.43 -2.76
N PHE A 265 18.94 -4.07 -1.56
CA PHE A 265 19.72 -4.19 -0.34
C PHE A 265 18.98 -5.06 0.66
N THR A 266 19.67 -6.03 1.22
CA THR A 266 19.09 -6.91 2.25
C THR A 266 19.92 -6.85 3.51
N ALA A 267 19.29 -6.50 4.62
CA ALA A 267 19.86 -6.66 5.95
C ALA A 267 19.39 -8.00 6.57
N LYS A 268 20.34 -8.75 7.13
CA LYS A 268 20.08 -9.98 7.87
C LYS A 268 20.65 -9.88 9.27
N ASN A 269 19.96 -10.48 10.25
CA ASN A 269 20.47 -10.56 11.61
C ASN A 269 21.59 -11.62 11.74
N SER A 270 22.17 -11.75 12.93
CA SER A 270 23.23 -12.72 13.24
C SER A 270 22.83 -14.19 13.04
N LEU A 271 21.54 -14.48 13.02
CA LEU A 271 20.99 -15.81 12.74
C LEU A 271 20.73 -16.05 11.24
N GLY A 272 21.05 -15.08 10.38
CA GLY A 272 20.82 -15.16 8.94
C GLY A 272 19.37 -14.89 8.49
N GLN A 273 18.49 -14.49 9.41
CA GLN A 273 17.12 -14.16 9.08
C GLN A 273 17.04 -12.80 8.39
N ASN A 274 16.26 -12.71 7.33
CA ASN A 274 16.02 -11.46 6.60
C ASN A 274 15.20 -10.50 7.47
N LEU A 275 15.81 -9.34 7.80
CA LEU A 275 15.14 -8.24 8.48
C LEU A 275 14.27 -7.49 7.48
N TRP A 276 14.89 -6.94 6.43
CA TRP A 276 14.19 -6.31 5.31
C TRP A 276 15.05 -6.30 4.05
N THR A 277 14.41 -6.13 2.91
CA THR A 277 15.05 -5.89 1.61
C THR A 277 14.47 -4.61 1.02
N TRP A 278 15.28 -3.58 0.90
CA TRP A 278 14.96 -2.36 0.16
C TRP A 278 15.25 -2.57 -1.32
N SER A 279 14.53 -1.86 -2.18
CA SER A 279 14.77 -1.85 -3.62
C SER A 279 14.73 -0.42 -4.14
N TRP A 280 15.75 -0.03 -4.87
CA TRP A 280 15.85 1.30 -5.43
C TRP A 280 16.00 1.21 -6.95
N PRO A 281 15.16 1.97 -7.71
CA PRO A 281 15.34 2.03 -9.15
C PRO A 281 16.67 2.69 -9.48
N VAL A 282 17.33 2.17 -10.49
CA VAL A 282 18.41 2.87 -11.19
C VAL A 282 17.76 3.80 -12.20
N ALA A 283 18.27 5.04 -12.35
CA ALA A 283 17.74 5.94 -13.34
C ALA A 283 17.81 5.26 -14.73
N ALA A 284 16.66 5.05 -15.33
CA ALA A 284 16.56 4.35 -16.58
C ALA A 284 17.37 5.10 -17.67
N ALA A 285 18.15 4.37 -18.44
CA ALA A 285 18.65 4.91 -19.69
C ALA A 285 17.46 5.39 -20.54
N PRO A 286 17.59 6.50 -21.29
CA PRO A 286 16.52 6.95 -22.17
C PRO A 286 16.03 5.78 -23.02
N LEU A 287 14.72 5.60 -23.10
CA LEU A 287 14.13 4.60 -23.99
C LEU A 287 14.70 4.79 -25.41
N PRO A 288 15.02 3.72 -26.14
CA PRO A 288 15.42 3.82 -27.52
C PRO A 288 14.43 4.68 -28.30
N ALA A 289 14.93 5.57 -29.16
CA ALA A 289 14.04 6.35 -30.01
C ALA A 289 13.08 5.42 -30.77
N PRO A 290 11.79 5.78 -30.88
CA PRO A 290 10.82 4.98 -31.61
C PRO A 290 11.36 4.63 -32.99
N GLN A 291 11.36 3.36 -33.37
CA GLN A 291 11.65 2.96 -34.72
C GLN A 291 10.56 3.53 -35.63
N THR A 292 10.94 3.99 -36.82
CA THR A 292 9.98 4.52 -37.80
C THR A 292 9.05 3.38 -38.21
N ALA A 293 7.83 3.42 -37.68
CA ALA A 293 6.83 2.41 -37.98
C ALA A 293 6.43 2.48 -39.45
N THR A 294 6.35 1.32 -40.09
CA THR A 294 5.88 1.20 -41.48
C THR A 294 4.42 0.79 -41.45
N GLY A 295 3.57 1.54 -42.12
CA GLY A 295 2.12 1.29 -42.19
C GLY A 295 1.39 2.54 -42.67
N LYS A 296 0.07 2.46 -42.73
CA LYS A 296 -0.78 3.59 -43.08
C LYS A 296 -1.89 3.71 -42.04
N ILE A 297 -2.03 4.92 -41.51
CA ILE A 297 -3.20 5.27 -40.70
C ILE A 297 -4.28 5.83 -41.63
N THR A 298 -5.50 5.42 -41.43
CA THR A 298 -6.68 5.97 -42.12
C THR A 298 -7.70 6.44 -41.11
N THR A 299 -8.43 7.47 -41.45
CA THR A 299 -9.49 8.03 -40.61
C THR A 299 -10.81 8.08 -41.36
N THR A 300 -11.89 7.90 -40.62
CA THR A 300 -13.25 8.07 -41.13
C THR A 300 -14.04 8.90 -40.13
N ASP A 301 -14.76 9.90 -40.64
CA ASP A 301 -15.71 10.69 -39.89
C ASP A 301 -17.11 10.11 -40.09
N ALA A 302 -17.73 9.61 -39.04
CA ALA A 302 -19.07 9.05 -39.08
C ALA A 302 -19.81 9.33 -37.76
N ASP A 303 -21.06 9.75 -37.88
CA ASP A 303 -22.00 9.89 -36.74
C ASP A 303 -21.45 10.65 -35.51
N GLY A 304 -20.70 11.74 -35.77
CA GLY A 304 -20.09 12.56 -34.70
C GLY A 304 -18.84 11.95 -34.07
N GLN A 305 -18.32 10.88 -34.65
CA GLN A 305 -17.08 10.21 -34.20
C GLN A 305 -15.96 10.38 -35.24
N LEU A 306 -14.74 10.41 -34.75
CA LEU A 306 -13.52 10.16 -35.53
C LEU A 306 -13.12 8.72 -35.30
N VAL A 307 -13.15 7.89 -36.33
CA VAL A 307 -12.67 6.51 -36.30
C VAL A 307 -11.27 6.47 -36.91
N VAL A 308 -10.32 5.93 -36.16
CA VAL A 308 -8.90 5.81 -36.58
C VAL A 308 -8.56 4.33 -36.74
N HIS A 309 -8.02 3.97 -37.90
CA HIS A 309 -7.50 2.62 -38.16
C HIS A 309 -5.98 2.66 -38.33
N ALA A 310 -5.27 1.88 -37.51
CA ALA A 310 -3.83 1.65 -37.58
C ALA A 310 -3.57 0.13 -37.59
N GLY A 311 -3.40 -0.43 -38.80
CA GLY A 311 -3.35 -1.88 -38.96
C GLY A 311 -4.67 -2.56 -38.55
N ALA A 312 -4.62 -3.47 -37.59
CA ALA A 312 -5.80 -4.15 -37.04
C ALA A 312 -6.48 -3.36 -35.90
N LEU A 313 -5.84 -2.31 -35.41
CA LEU A 313 -6.34 -1.47 -34.33
C LEU A 313 -7.36 -0.46 -34.88
N GLU A 314 -8.48 -0.34 -34.17
CA GLU A 314 -9.51 0.65 -34.42
C GLU A 314 -9.82 1.41 -33.14
N LEU A 315 -9.76 2.74 -33.22
CA LEU A 315 -9.99 3.66 -32.12
C LEU A 315 -11.13 4.62 -32.48
N HIS A 316 -12.10 4.77 -31.60
CA HIS A 316 -13.23 5.69 -31.79
C HIS A 316 -13.13 6.86 -30.83
N PHE A 317 -13.16 8.08 -31.34
CA PHE A 317 -13.16 9.31 -30.55
C PHE A 317 -14.48 10.05 -30.78
N ASP A 318 -15.19 10.36 -29.71
CA ASP A 318 -16.40 11.16 -29.76
C ASP A 318 -16.02 12.65 -29.91
N LYS A 319 -16.48 13.30 -30.96
CA LYS A 319 -16.21 14.71 -31.26
C LYS A 319 -16.97 15.69 -30.35
N THR A 320 -17.91 15.20 -29.54
CA THR A 320 -18.68 16.02 -28.58
C THR A 320 -17.98 16.07 -27.23
N SER A 321 -17.45 14.97 -26.78
CA SER A 321 -16.73 14.86 -25.50
C SER A 321 -15.22 14.95 -25.65
N GLY A 322 -14.67 14.64 -26.82
CA GLY A 322 -13.22 14.50 -27.04
C GLY A 322 -12.60 13.22 -26.50
N PHE A 323 -13.42 12.30 -25.99
CA PHE A 323 -12.94 11.08 -25.34
C PHE A 323 -12.78 9.93 -26.32
N LEU A 324 -11.80 9.05 -26.01
CA LEU A 324 -11.75 7.72 -26.58
C LEU A 324 -12.93 6.90 -26.04
N THR A 325 -13.82 6.47 -26.90
CA THR A 325 -15.06 5.78 -26.51
C THR A 325 -15.05 4.28 -26.78
N SER A 326 -14.17 3.81 -27.66
CA SER A 326 -14.05 2.39 -27.97
C SER A 326 -12.69 2.08 -28.55
N VAL A 327 -12.19 0.89 -28.22
CA VAL A 327 -10.96 0.32 -28.76
C VAL A 327 -11.27 -1.11 -29.22
N SER A 328 -10.83 -1.46 -30.42
CA SER A 328 -10.83 -2.85 -30.86
C SER A 328 -9.54 -3.20 -31.60
N ASN A 329 -9.14 -4.47 -31.53
CA ASN A 329 -8.02 -5.01 -32.27
C ASN A 329 -8.42 -6.33 -32.95
N GLY A 330 -8.31 -6.36 -34.28
CA GLY A 330 -8.70 -7.52 -35.08
C GLY A 330 -10.17 -7.92 -34.89
N GLY A 331 -11.05 -6.93 -34.67
CA GLY A 331 -12.48 -7.12 -34.42
C GLY A 331 -12.84 -7.57 -32.99
N LYS A 332 -11.89 -7.66 -32.08
CA LYS A 332 -12.13 -7.92 -30.66
C LYS A 332 -12.13 -6.61 -29.90
N THR A 333 -13.17 -6.37 -29.12
CA THR A 333 -13.27 -5.18 -28.27
C THR A 333 -12.30 -5.30 -27.09
N ILE A 334 -11.60 -4.22 -26.79
CA ILE A 334 -10.81 -4.08 -25.57
C ILE A 334 -11.65 -3.27 -24.58
N PRO A 335 -11.83 -3.73 -23.34
CA PRO A 335 -12.74 -3.12 -22.38
C PRO A 335 -12.19 -1.82 -21.78
N LEU A 336 -11.81 -0.86 -22.61
CA LEU A 336 -11.32 0.46 -22.23
C LEU A 336 -12.08 1.53 -23.01
N ALA A 337 -12.74 2.45 -22.31
CA ALA A 337 -13.59 3.45 -22.94
C ALA A 337 -13.70 4.74 -22.12
N ASN A 338 -14.35 5.74 -22.72
CA ASN A 338 -14.82 6.97 -22.08
C ASN A 338 -13.75 7.71 -21.26
N GLY A 339 -12.61 7.99 -21.88
CA GLY A 339 -11.54 8.74 -21.25
C GLY A 339 -10.58 9.44 -22.21
N PRO A 340 -9.62 10.22 -21.67
CA PRO A 340 -9.39 10.46 -20.23
C PRO A 340 -10.41 11.42 -19.63
N ARG A 341 -11.03 11.07 -18.52
CA ARG A 341 -11.82 11.99 -17.71
C ARG A 341 -10.99 12.45 -16.51
N PHE A 342 -11.02 13.74 -16.24
CA PHE A 342 -10.45 14.26 -14.99
C PHE A 342 -11.28 13.80 -13.80
N ILE A 343 -10.62 13.31 -12.76
CA ILE A 343 -11.25 12.92 -11.49
C ILE A 343 -10.53 13.59 -10.32
N ALA A 344 -11.30 14.11 -9.40
CA ALA A 344 -10.82 14.65 -8.13
C ALA A 344 -11.87 14.38 -7.05
N TYR A 345 -11.46 13.83 -5.94
CA TYR A 345 -12.35 13.52 -4.82
C TYR A 345 -11.77 14.01 -3.51
N THR A 346 -12.65 14.50 -2.65
CA THR A 346 -12.34 14.89 -1.28
C THR A 346 -13.40 14.36 -0.33
N HIS A 347 -13.07 14.14 0.92
CA HIS A 347 -14.02 13.81 1.96
C HIS A 347 -14.18 14.96 2.96
N ASN A 348 -15.32 15.00 3.62
CA ASN A 348 -15.51 15.92 4.74
C ASN A 348 -14.88 15.34 6.01
N PRO A 349 -14.08 16.14 6.73
CA PRO A 349 -13.48 15.68 7.98
C PRO A 349 -14.50 15.18 9.00
N GLY A 350 -14.23 14.07 9.61
CA GLY A 350 -14.63 13.70 10.92
C GLY A 350 -15.99 13.15 11.23
N GLY A 351 -16.16 12.05 11.72
CA GLY A 351 -17.27 11.35 12.31
C GLY A 351 -16.99 9.88 12.55
N ARG A 352 -17.78 9.22 13.39
CA ARG A 352 -17.68 7.76 13.58
C ARG A 352 -18.38 6.96 12.49
N GLY A 353 -19.09 7.64 11.56
CA GLY A 353 -19.83 7.01 10.47
C GLY A 353 -18.99 6.71 9.24
N THR A 354 -19.66 6.24 8.19
CA THR A 354 -19.05 6.01 6.89
C THR A 354 -18.51 7.32 6.30
N VAL A 355 -17.26 7.29 5.86
CA VAL A 355 -16.65 8.39 5.13
C VAL A 355 -17.14 8.32 3.69
N THR A 356 -17.75 9.42 3.23
CA THR A 356 -18.20 9.58 1.84
C THR A 356 -17.30 10.57 1.13
N TYR A 357 -17.05 10.30 -0.15
CA TYR A 357 -16.21 11.14 -0.99
C TYR A 357 -17.08 11.98 -1.92
N HIS A 358 -16.69 13.23 -2.12
CA HIS A 358 -17.38 14.21 -2.95
C HIS A 358 -16.57 14.43 -4.22
N ASP A 359 -17.25 14.37 -5.35
CA ASP A 359 -16.65 14.69 -6.65
C ASP A 359 -16.36 16.18 -6.76
N MET A 360 -15.14 16.52 -7.04
CA MET A 360 -14.62 17.88 -7.22
C MET A 360 -14.21 18.16 -8.67
N ALA A 361 -14.44 17.21 -9.59
CA ALA A 361 -13.99 17.31 -10.99
C ALA A 361 -14.64 18.47 -11.74
N GLY A 362 -15.84 18.87 -11.32
CA GLY A 362 -16.60 19.93 -12.00
C GLY A 362 -16.96 19.55 -13.44
N THR A 363 -17.34 20.56 -14.21
CA THR A 363 -17.67 20.39 -15.63
C THR A 363 -16.43 20.64 -16.50
N ASN A 364 -16.13 19.71 -17.40
CA ASN A 364 -15.07 19.81 -18.40
C ASN A 364 -15.73 19.84 -19.77
N THR A 365 -15.80 21.01 -20.40
CA THR A 365 -16.47 21.20 -21.70
C THR A 365 -15.43 21.19 -22.81
N LEU A 366 -15.64 20.37 -23.83
CA LEU A 366 -14.80 20.37 -25.03
C LEU A 366 -14.91 21.71 -25.76
N THR A 367 -13.77 22.35 -26.01
CA THR A 367 -13.68 23.63 -26.72
C THR A 367 -13.02 23.52 -28.09
N GLY A 368 -12.30 22.43 -28.34
CA GLY A 368 -11.67 22.16 -29.62
C GLY A 368 -11.33 20.69 -29.78
N PHE A 369 -11.63 20.16 -30.96
CA PHE A 369 -11.28 18.81 -31.38
C PHE A 369 -10.68 18.83 -32.79
N THR A 370 -9.46 18.39 -32.94
CA THR A 370 -8.77 18.36 -34.24
C THR A 370 -7.98 17.08 -34.41
N SER A 371 -7.74 16.70 -35.66
CA SER A 371 -6.79 15.64 -35.99
C SER A 371 -5.91 16.05 -37.16
N HIS A 372 -4.63 15.69 -37.10
CA HIS A 372 -3.68 16.00 -38.16
C HIS A 372 -2.56 14.95 -38.23
N ALA A 373 -1.95 14.83 -39.40
CA ALA A 373 -0.76 14.00 -39.55
C ALA A 373 0.49 14.74 -39.03
N ASP A 374 1.34 14.02 -38.30
CA ASP A 374 2.67 14.49 -37.90
C ASP A 374 3.68 13.39 -38.23
N GLY A 375 4.35 13.59 -39.38
CA GLY A 375 5.16 12.53 -40.01
C GLY A 375 4.27 11.36 -40.43
N ASN A 376 4.57 10.17 -39.94
CA ASN A 376 3.77 8.95 -40.17
C ASN A 376 2.66 8.74 -39.13
N ASP A 377 2.69 9.48 -38.06
CA ASP A 377 1.73 9.37 -36.95
C ASP A 377 0.48 10.21 -37.22
N LEU A 378 -0.61 9.85 -36.59
CA LEU A 378 -1.79 10.69 -36.44
C LEU A 378 -1.83 11.29 -35.04
N VAL A 379 -2.04 12.58 -34.95
CA VAL A 379 -2.29 13.29 -33.70
C VAL A 379 -3.75 13.67 -33.60
N VAL A 380 -4.40 13.39 -32.47
CA VAL A 380 -5.75 13.83 -32.13
C VAL A 380 -5.67 14.69 -30.90
N ASP A 381 -6.11 15.94 -31.02
CA ASP A 381 -6.11 16.95 -29.96
C ASP A 381 -7.53 17.25 -29.49
N ALA A 382 -7.75 17.14 -28.20
CA ALA A 382 -8.96 17.59 -27.53
C ALA A 382 -8.58 18.64 -26.46
N ASN A 383 -9.16 19.83 -26.55
CA ASN A 383 -8.95 20.94 -25.62
C ASN A 383 -10.23 21.20 -24.83
N TYR A 384 -10.10 21.54 -23.56
CA TYR A 384 -11.24 21.67 -22.65
C TYR A 384 -11.20 23.00 -21.88
N ASP A 385 -12.39 23.49 -21.56
CA ASP A 385 -12.62 24.47 -20.52
C ASP A 385 -13.09 23.73 -19.25
N GLY A 386 -12.44 23.99 -18.13
CA GLY A 386 -12.61 23.26 -16.88
C GLY A 386 -11.29 22.86 -16.26
N ALA A 387 -11.29 21.86 -15.38
CA ALA A 387 -10.07 21.35 -14.75
C ALA A 387 -9.20 20.58 -15.76
N LEU A 388 -9.75 19.65 -16.52
CA LEU A 388 -9.07 19.07 -17.67
C LEU A 388 -8.78 20.20 -18.68
N LYS A 389 -7.56 20.25 -19.19
CA LYS A 389 -7.14 21.28 -20.16
C LYS A 389 -6.92 20.69 -21.54
N GLN A 390 -6.27 19.55 -21.60
CA GLN A 390 -5.91 18.92 -22.87
C GLN A 390 -5.80 17.40 -22.75
N ALA A 391 -6.20 16.71 -23.81
CA ALA A 391 -5.82 15.34 -24.10
C ALA A 391 -5.25 15.28 -25.53
N ASN A 392 -4.00 14.91 -25.66
CA ASN A 392 -3.29 14.76 -26.93
C ASN A 392 -2.95 13.29 -27.13
N TRP A 393 -3.53 12.70 -28.17
CA TRP A 393 -3.30 11.33 -28.54
C TRP A 393 -2.38 11.26 -29.75
N ARG A 394 -1.34 10.48 -29.67
CA ARG A 394 -0.46 10.17 -30.80
C ARG A 394 -0.58 8.69 -31.12
N ILE A 395 -1.00 8.39 -32.32
CA ILE A 395 -1.21 7.04 -32.83
C ILE A 395 -0.17 6.78 -33.93
N SER A 396 0.61 5.72 -33.78
CA SER A 396 1.61 5.31 -34.77
C SER A 396 1.10 4.19 -35.68
N PRO A 397 1.66 4.08 -36.89
CA PRO A 397 1.20 3.09 -37.88
C PRO A 397 1.32 1.62 -37.43
N ASP A 398 2.19 1.32 -36.47
CA ASP A 398 2.35 -0.01 -35.87
C ASP A 398 1.35 -0.30 -34.74
N GLY A 399 0.44 0.62 -34.49
CA GLY A 399 -0.59 0.49 -33.45
C GLY A 399 -0.17 0.94 -32.07
N GLY A 400 1.00 1.56 -31.90
CA GLY A 400 1.39 2.24 -30.67
C GLY A 400 0.49 3.46 -30.43
N VAL A 401 -0.02 3.63 -29.22
CA VAL A 401 -0.88 4.77 -28.84
C VAL A 401 -0.30 5.43 -27.62
N LYS A 402 -0.13 6.74 -27.68
CA LYS A 402 0.39 7.55 -26.59
C LYS A 402 -0.59 8.66 -26.27
N LEU A 403 -0.93 8.80 -24.99
CA LEU A 403 -1.74 9.88 -24.46
C LEU A 403 -0.86 10.80 -23.62
N ASN A 404 -0.87 12.09 -23.95
CA ASN A 404 -0.43 13.15 -23.06
C ASN A 404 -1.66 13.93 -22.60
N TYR A 405 -1.75 14.25 -21.31
CA TYR A 405 -2.84 15.03 -20.78
C TYR A 405 -2.34 16.09 -19.80
N THR A 406 -3.13 17.15 -19.68
CA THR A 406 -2.88 18.23 -18.73
C THR A 406 -4.17 18.58 -18.03
N TYR A 407 -4.13 18.75 -16.71
CA TYR A 407 -5.20 19.30 -15.92
C TYR A 407 -4.68 20.28 -14.87
N ASN A 408 -5.54 21.18 -14.38
CA ASN A 408 -5.24 22.10 -13.30
C ASN A 408 -6.14 21.80 -12.10
N TYR A 409 -5.53 21.73 -10.93
CA TYR A 409 -6.28 21.61 -9.69
C TYR A 409 -5.59 22.40 -8.57
N ASP A 410 -6.38 23.10 -7.75
CA ASP A 410 -5.92 23.84 -6.58
C ASP A 410 -6.80 23.49 -5.38
N GLY A 411 -6.21 22.93 -4.34
CA GLY A 411 -6.94 22.61 -3.11
C GLY A 411 -6.53 21.30 -2.44
N ALA A 412 -7.29 20.98 -1.39
CA ALA A 412 -7.16 19.70 -0.70
C ALA A 412 -7.83 18.59 -1.52
N VAL A 413 -7.23 17.41 -1.53
CA VAL A 413 -7.75 16.28 -2.29
C VAL A 413 -7.31 14.95 -1.66
N ASP A 414 -8.16 13.93 -1.78
CA ASP A 414 -7.85 12.55 -1.39
C ASP A 414 -7.46 11.69 -2.59
N LEU A 415 -8.10 11.94 -3.76
CA LEU A 415 -7.83 11.21 -4.99
C LEU A 415 -7.82 12.17 -6.15
N LEU A 416 -6.78 12.12 -7.00
CA LEU A 416 -6.59 13.04 -8.11
C LEU A 416 -5.94 12.35 -9.29
N GLY A 417 -6.45 12.59 -10.50
CA GLY A 417 -5.86 12.10 -11.73
C GLY A 417 -6.83 12.07 -12.90
N VAL A 418 -6.63 11.08 -13.77
CA VAL A 418 -7.53 10.81 -14.91
C VAL A 418 -7.93 9.35 -14.93
N ASN A 419 -9.11 9.05 -15.49
CA ASN A 419 -9.62 7.70 -15.59
C ASN A 419 -10.29 7.36 -16.92
N PHE A 420 -10.49 6.05 -17.10
CA PHE A 420 -11.23 5.43 -18.18
C PHE A 420 -12.24 4.44 -17.58
N ASP A 421 -13.34 4.22 -18.29
CA ASP A 421 -14.19 3.08 -17.99
C ASP A 421 -13.41 1.80 -18.28
N PHE A 422 -13.37 0.92 -17.30
CA PHE A 422 -12.79 -0.41 -17.39
C PHE A 422 -13.58 -1.33 -16.46
N PRO A 423 -14.47 -2.18 -17.01
CA PRO A 423 -15.30 -3.06 -16.21
C PRO A 423 -14.45 -4.07 -15.44
N GLU A 424 -14.53 -4.05 -14.14
CA GLU A 424 -13.73 -4.95 -13.29
C GLU A 424 -13.99 -6.44 -13.59
N ALA A 425 -15.20 -6.79 -13.99
CA ALA A 425 -15.57 -8.16 -14.36
C ALA A 425 -14.79 -8.72 -15.57
N ASP A 426 -14.26 -7.86 -16.43
CA ASP A 426 -13.49 -8.27 -17.59
C ASP A 426 -12.02 -8.55 -17.27
N MET A 427 -11.54 -8.11 -16.12
CA MET A 427 -10.18 -8.35 -15.66
C MET A 427 -10.01 -9.79 -15.17
N LYS A 428 -9.02 -10.51 -15.70
CA LYS A 428 -8.67 -11.89 -15.31
C LYS A 428 -7.33 -11.98 -14.59
N GLY A 429 -6.46 -11.02 -14.82
CA GLY A 429 -5.15 -10.97 -14.15
C GLY A 429 -4.37 -9.74 -14.55
N ILE A 430 -3.30 -9.50 -13.82
CA ILE A 430 -2.36 -8.42 -14.06
C ILE A 430 -0.92 -8.90 -13.87
N THR A 431 -0.03 -8.44 -14.76
CA THR A 431 1.41 -8.50 -14.56
C THR A 431 1.94 -7.07 -14.64
N TRP A 432 2.73 -6.63 -13.66
CA TRP A 432 3.20 -5.25 -13.64
C TRP A 432 4.63 -5.13 -13.10
N LEU A 433 5.37 -4.16 -13.59
CA LEU A 433 6.60 -3.66 -12.99
C LEU A 433 6.27 -2.44 -12.14
N GLY A 434 6.52 -2.51 -10.85
CA GLY A 434 6.24 -1.47 -9.88
C GLY A 434 6.44 -1.96 -8.46
N TYR A 435 6.14 -1.13 -7.48
CA TYR A 435 6.17 -1.58 -6.09
C TYR A 435 4.98 -2.49 -5.79
N GLY A 436 5.28 -3.64 -5.23
CA GLY A 436 4.32 -4.70 -4.91
C GLY A 436 4.91 -5.71 -3.93
N PRO A 437 4.28 -6.90 -3.79
CA PRO A 437 3.07 -7.39 -4.48
C PRO A 437 1.76 -6.83 -3.91
N TYR A 438 1.80 -6.19 -2.73
CA TYR A 438 0.64 -5.69 -2.01
C TYR A 438 0.24 -4.30 -2.50
N HIS A 439 -1.07 -4.01 -2.43
CA HIS A 439 -1.60 -2.69 -2.72
C HIS A 439 -1.23 -1.69 -1.63
N VAL A 440 -1.20 -0.42 -1.99
CA VAL A 440 -0.85 0.68 -1.10
C VAL A 440 -2.00 1.67 -0.93
N TRP A 441 -1.92 2.42 0.16
CA TRP A 441 -2.75 3.57 0.49
C TRP A 441 -1.83 4.74 0.85
N GLN A 442 -2.30 5.97 0.79
CA GLN A 442 -1.45 7.14 1.04
C GLN A 442 -0.67 7.03 2.36
N ASN A 443 -1.27 6.46 3.39
CA ASN A 443 -0.69 6.26 4.72
C ASN A 443 -0.24 4.81 5.00
N ARG A 444 -0.10 3.98 3.95
CA ARG A 444 0.47 2.63 3.98
C ARG A 444 1.24 2.37 2.70
N LEU A 445 2.41 2.95 2.57
CA LEU A 445 3.30 2.79 1.41
C LEU A 445 4.40 1.75 1.62
N GLN A 446 4.69 1.40 2.87
CA GLN A 446 5.71 0.43 3.26
C GLN A 446 5.23 -1.01 3.03
N GLY A 447 6.16 -1.96 3.07
CA GLY A 447 5.88 -3.38 2.87
C GLY A 447 5.97 -3.84 1.43
N THR A 448 6.30 -2.95 0.50
CA THR A 448 6.39 -3.22 -0.94
C THR A 448 7.81 -3.11 -1.46
N ARG A 449 8.11 -3.75 -2.60
CA ARG A 449 9.40 -3.70 -3.29
C ARG A 449 9.18 -3.55 -4.78
N LEU A 450 10.09 -2.86 -5.43
CA LEU A 450 10.12 -2.77 -6.88
C LEU A 450 10.45 -4.14 -7.47
N ASP A 451 9.58 -4.69 -8.31
CA ASP A 451 9.79 -5.97 -9.02
C ASP A 451 8.73 -6.12 -10.12
N VAL A 452 8.85 -7.19 -10.92
CA VAL A 452 7.74 -7.63 -11.76
C VAL A 452 6.88 -8.61 -10.97
N TRP A 453 5.64 -8.23 -10.79
CA TRP A 453 4.64 -8.97 -10.03
C TRP A 453 3.57 -9.51 -10.95
N LYS A 454 2.98 -10.62 -10.55
CA LYS A 454 1.84 -11.22 -11.26
C LYS A 454 0.77 -11.61 -10.26
N ASN A 455 -0.47 -11.25 -10.57
CA ASN A 455 -1.59 -11.54 -9.72
C ASN A 455 -2.81 -11.98 -10.54
N ALA A 456 -3.59 -12.88 -9.99
CA ALA A 456 -4.92 -13.16 -10.51
C ALA A 456 -5.84 -12.00 -10.17
N TYR A 457 -6.94 -11.91 -10.90
CA TYR A 457 -7.96 -10.91 -10.59
C TYR A 457 -8.36 -10.96 -9.11
N ASN A 458 -8.50 -9.79 -8.54
CA ASN A 458 -9.01 -9.55 -7.19
C ASN A 458 -8.27 -10.29 -6.05
N ASN A 459 -7.12 -10.82 -6.31
CA ASN A 459 -6.30 -11.39 -5.25
C ASN A 459 -5.47 -10.28 -4.61
N THR A 460 -5.95 -9.71 -3.52
CA THR A 460 -5.28 -8.65 -2.78
C THR A 460 -4.08 -9.16 -1.99
N VAL A 461 -4.04 -10.47 -1.73
CA VAL A 461 -2.90 -11.17 -1.12
C VAL A 461 -2.38 -12.23 -2.08
N PRO A 462 -1.33 -11.95 -2.83
CA PRO A 462 -0.80 -12.86 -3.85
C PRO A 462 -0.42 -14.22 -3.27
N SER A 463 -0.76 -15.27 -4.01
CA SER A 463 -0.47 -16.67 -3.70
C SER A 463 -1.26 -17.26 -2.53
N VAL A 464 -2.21 -16.54 -1.97
CA VAL A 464 -3.10 -17.05 -0.90
C VAL A 464 -4.52 -17.15 -1.42
N VAL A 465 -5.16 -18.27 -1.12
CA VAL A 465 -6.59 -18.47 -1.37
C VAL A 465 -7.30 -18.28 -0.05
N TYR A 466 -7.95 -17.13 0.11
CA TYR A 466 -8.78 -16.87 1.28
C TYR A 466 -10.13 -17.55 1.15
N SER A 467 -10.62 -18.09 2.25
CA SER A 467 -11.97 -18.63 2.37
C SER A 467 -12.97 -17.61 2.95
N PHE A 468 -12.52 -16.39 3.21
CA PHE A 468 -13.30 -15.29 3.74
C PHE A 468 -12.90 -13.97 3.07
N ASP A 469 -13.54 -12.87 3.49
CA ASP A 469 -13.45 -11.59 2.81
C ASP A 469 -12.01 -11.12 2.58
N PRO A 470 -11.70 -10.67 1.38
CA PRO A 470 -10.36 -10.24 1.02
C PRO A 470 -10.01 -8.92 1.72
N GLU A 471 -8.72 -8.66 1.79
CA GLU A 471 -8.16 -7.36 2.14
C GLU A 471 -8.75 -6.25 1.26
N PHE A 472 -8.81 -5.01 1.76
CA PHE A 472 -9.17 -3.85 0.96
C PHE A 472 -8.31 -3.72 -0.28
N LYS A 473 -8.93 -3.50 -1.41
CA LYS A 473 -8.27 -3.21 -2.67
C LYS A 473 -7.70 -1.79 -2.63
N GLY A 474 -6.40 -1.66 -2.82
CA GLY A 474 -5.70 -0.39 -2.86
C GLY A 474 -5.19 -0.05 -4.25
N TYR A 475 -4.03 0.57 -4.32
CA TYR A 475 -3.43 1.10 -5.53
C TYR A 475 -2.04 0.50 -5.76
N PHE A 476 -1.59 0.51 -7.02
CA PHE A 476 -0.23 0.10 -7.40
C PHE A 476 0.65 1.35 -7.41
N ARG A 477 1.79 1.29 -6.75
CA ARG A 477 2.70 2.43 -6.57
C ARG A 477 3.86 2.38 -7.55
N ASP A 478 4.26 3.54 -8.09
CA ASP A 478 5.46 3.72 -8.93
C ASP A 478 5.56 2.68 -10.04
N TRP A 479 4.42 2.41 -10.67
CA TRP A 479 4.32 1.48 -11.77
C TRP A 479 5.03 2.01 -13.02
N ARG A 480 5.66 1.13 -13.78
CA ARG A 480 6.33 1.45 -15.05
C ARG A 480 5.54 0.91 -16.23
N TRP A 481 5.03 -0.28 -16.09
CA TRP A 481 4.11 -0.89 -17.02
C TRP A 481 3.19 -1.88 -16.29
N ALA A 482 2.02 -2.10 -16.89
CA ALA A 482 1.06 -3.09 -16.43
C ALA A 482 0.37 -3.72 -17.64
N THR A 483 0.39 -5.05 -17.70
CA THR A 483 -0.32 -5.86 -18.70
C THR A 483 -1.53 -6.46 -18.05
N PHE A 484 -2.70 -6.20 -18.63
CA PHE A 484 -3.98 -6.71 -18.21
C PHE A 484 -4.36 -7.92 -19.04
N ASP A 485 -4.67 -9.04 -18.38
CA ASP A 485 -5.36 -10.17 -18.96
C ASP A 485 -6.86 -9.93 -18.83
N THR A 486 -7.58 -9.81 -19.95
CA THR A 486 -9.03 -9.58 -19.97
C THR A 486 -9.77 -10.75 -20.58
N SER A 487 -11.10 -10.69 -20.53
CA SER A 487 -11.97 -11.70 -21.18
C SER A 487 -11.74 -11.77 -22.70
N ASP A 488 -11.37 -10.65 -23.33
CA ASP A 488 -11.30 -10.51 -24.80
C ASP A 488 -9.88 -10.40 -25.35
N GLY A 489 -8.86 -10.37 -24.46
CA GLY A 489 -7.46 -10.28 -24.88
C GLY A 489 -6.59 -9.63 -23.83
N LYS A 490 -5.41 -9.20 -24.28
CA LYS A 490 -4.44 -8.51 -23.42
C LYS A 490 -4.17 -7.12 -23.97
N PHE A 491 -3.91 -6.19 -23.05
CA PHE A 491 -3.32 -4.91 -23.40
C PHE A 491 -2.33 -4.47 -22.32
N THR A 492 -1.40 -3.61 -22.69
CA THR A 492 -0.39 -3.08 -21.77
C THR A 492 -0.48 -1.57 -21.71
N VAL A 493 -0.36 -1.03 -20.50
CA VAL A 493 -0.13 0.40 -20.29
C VAL A 493 1.28 0.62 -19.73
N SER A 494 1.90 1.74 -20.05
CA SER A 494 3.21 2.10 -19.51
C SER A 494 3.36 3.60 -19.34
N THR A 495 4.20 4.00 -18.38
CA THR A 495 4.52 5.41 -18.10
C THR A 495 5.99 5.57 -17.73
N ALA A 496 6.53 6.74 -18.03
CA ALA A 496 7.83 7.17 -17.52
C ALA A 496 7.71 8.01 -16.23
N ALA A 497 6.50 8.33 -15.81
CA ALA A 497 6.24 9.09 -14.58
C ALA A 497 6.76 8.33 -13.35
N THR A 498 7.33 9.07 -12.42
CA THR A 498 7.65 8.61 -11.07
C THR A 498 6.60 9.11 -10.08
N GLU A 499 6.50 8.48 -8.92
CA GLU A 499 5.54 8.86 -7.88
C GLU A 499 4.07 8.86 -8.35
N SER A 500 3.75 7.94 -9.27
CA SER A 500 2.42 7.77 -9.83
C SER A 500 1.75 6.50 -9.31
N TYR A 501 0.43 6.49 -9.32
CA TYR A 501 -0.37 5.36 -8.86
C TYR A 501 -1.30 4.88 -9.96
N LEU A 502 -1.51 3.56 -10.01
CA LEU A 502 -2.47 2.91 -10.89
C LEU A 502 -3.63 2.39 -10.05
N GLY A 503 -4.84 2.78 -10.42
CA GLY A 503 -6.08 2.27 -9.82
C GLY A 503 -6.84 1.42 -10.84
N ILE A 504 -7.26 0.22 -10.45
CA ILE A 504 -7.98 -0.71 -11.33
C ILE A 504 -9.08 -1.50 -10.64
N TYR A 505 -9.07 -1.52 -9.31
CA TYR A 505 -10.07 -2.25 -8.56
C TYR A 505 -11.17 -1.32 -8.06
N HIS A 506 -12.32 -1.91 -7.75
CA HIS A 506 -13.35 -1.26 -6.98
C HIS A 506 -13.00 -1.33 -5.49
N PRO A 507 -12.50 -0.26 -4.89
CA PRO A 507 -11.98 -0.33 -3.51
C PRO A 507 -13.06 -0.67 -2.46
N ASN A 508 -14.34 -0.51 -2.83
CA ASN A 508 -15.48 -0.80 -1.94
C ASN A 508 -15.89 -2.27 -1.92
N ASP A 509 -15.29 -3.13 -2.74
CA ASP A 509 -15.49 -4.59 -2.61
C ASP A 509 -14.76 -5.15 -1.39
N GLY A 510 -14.55 -4.34 -0.40
CA GLY A 510 -14.05 -4.75 0.88
C GLY A 510 -15.12 -5.44 1.72
N PRO A 511 -14.77 -5.88 2.91
CA PRO A 511 -15.66 -6.59 3.81
C PRO A 511 -16.90 -5.78 4.16
N VAL A 512 -17.98 -6.48 4.48
CA VAL A 512 -19.23 -5.88 4.97
C VAL A 512 -18.95 -5.00 6.19
N GLY A 513 -19.42 -3.76 6.15
CA GLY A 513 -19.21 -2.80 7.24
C GLY A 513 -17.98 -1.90 7.08
N ALA A 514 -17.28 -1.96 5.94
CA ALA A 514 -16.28 -0.97 5.60
C ALA A 514 -16.84 0.46 5.75
N LEU A 515 -16.07 1.30 6.44
CA LEU A 515 -16.49 2.67 6.74
C LEU A 515 -15.96 3.70 5.73
N LEU A 516 -15.54 3.25 4.55
CA LEU A 516 -15.08 4.07 3.43
C LEU A 516 -15.96 3.79 2.22
N ALA A 517 -16.63 4.82 1.71
CA ALA A 517 -17.37 4.76 0.46
C ALA A 517 -16.53 5.38 -0.67
N LEU A 518 -15.45 4.68 -1.04
CA LEU A 518 -14.51 5.13 -2.07
C LEU A 518 -15.16 5.14 -3.45
N PRO A 519 -14.79 6.10 -4.32
CA PRO A 519 -15.34 6.17 -5.67
C PRO A 519 -14.85 5.02 -6.54
N GLU A 520 -15.72 4.53 -7.41
CA GLU A 520 -15.35 3.62 -8.49
C GLU A 520 -14.69 4.41 -9.62
N THR A 521 -13.48 4.04 -9.99
CA THR A 521 -12.69 4.81 -10.94
C THR A 521 -12.37 4.09 -12.26
N GLY A 522 -12.71 2.81 -12.40
CA GLY A 522 -12.28 2.01 -13.54
C GLY A 522 -10.75 1.90 -13.61
N LEU A 523 -10.16 2.06 -14.79
CA LEU A 523 -8.70 2.20 -14.93
C LEU A 523 -8.31 3.66 -14.73
N ALA A 524 -7.53 3.94 -13.70
CA ALA A 524 -7.16 5.30 -13.32
C ALA A 524 -5.64 5.48 -13.22
N PHE A 525 -5.17 6.62 -13.73
CA PHE A 525 -3.80 7.09 -13.61
C PHE A 525 -3.80 8.28 -12.64
N LEU A 526 -3.17 8.09 -11.47
CA LEU A 526 -3.40 8.96 -10.32
C LEU A 526 -2.11 9.60 -9.82
N ASP A 527 -2.20 10.87 -9.43
CA ASP A 527 -1.15 11.62 -8.74
C ASP A 527 -1.34 11.57 -7.21
N VAL A 528 -2.58 11.39 -6.75
CA VAL A 528 -2.93 11.29 -5.33
C VAL A 528 -3.88 10.12 -5.13
N ILE A 529 -3.64 9.35 -4.06
CA ILE A 529 -4.47 8.24 -3.61
C ILE A 529 -4.99 8.50 -2.19
N PRO A 530 -6.15 7.95 -1.80
CA PRO A 530 -6.69 8.19 -0.47
C PRO A 530 -5.91 7.47 0.63
N ALA A 531 -6.02 8.03 1.84
CA ALA A 531 -5.60 7.36 3.06
C ALA A 531 -6.67 6.38 3.54
N MET A 532 -6.22 5.27 4.15
CA MET A 532 -7.07 4.32 4.87
C MET A 532 -7.29 4.81 6.30
N ARG A 533 -8.47 4.58 6.85
CA ARG A 533 -8.77 4.73 8.27
C ARG A 533 -8.64 3.39 9.01
N ASP A 534 -8.63 3.41 10.34
CA ASP A 534 -8.88 2.19 11.11
C ASP A 534 -10.33 2.13 11.64
N LYS A 535 -10.65 1.11 12.44
CA LYS A 535 -11.99 0.93 13.01
C LYS A 535 -12.44 2.13 13.88
N PHE A 536 -11.53 2.73 14.63
CA PHE A 536 -11.84 3.73 15.66
C PHE A 536 -11.44 5.15 15.26
N LEU A 537 -10.47 5.30 14.36
CA LEU A 537 -9.89 6.57 13.98
C LEU A 537 -10.22 6.91 12.53
N THR A 538 -10.70 8.10 12.30
CA THR A 538 -10.80 8.67 10.96
C THR A 538 -9.41 9.07 10.45
N GLN A 539 -9.26 9.27 9.15
CA GLN A 539 -7.98 9.60 8.52
C GLN A 539 -7.28 10.78 9.20
N GLU A 540 -8.01 11.84 9.53
CA GLU A 540 -7.45 13.07 10.13
C GLU A 540 -6.87 12.83 11.53
N ARG A 541 -7.19 11.69 12.13
CA ARG A 541 -6.71 11.32 13.47
C ARG A 541 -5.56 10.33 13.44
N MET A 542 -5.14 9.88 12.24
CA MET A 542 -4.13 8.86 12.06
C MET A 542 -2.74 9.40 11.70
N GLY A 543 -2.54 10.71 11.75
CA GLY A 543 -1.24 11.32 11.55
C GLY A 543 -1.08 12.07 10.21
N PRO A 544 0.09 12.70 10.01
CA PRO A 544 0.34 13.56 8.85
C PRO A 544 0.21 12.88 7.49
N GLN A 545 0.64 11.63 7.37
CA GLN A 545 0.51 10.88 6.10
C GLN A 545 -0.94 10.63 5.72
N SER A 546 -1.85 10.65 6.68
CA SER A 546 -3.28 10.43 6.48
C SER A 546 -4.06 11.70 6.11
N ALA A 547 -3.41 12.86 6.15
CA ALA A 547 -4.04 14.13 5.80
C ALA A 547 -4.28 14.23 4.28
N GLN A 548 -5.34 14.93 3.90
CA GLN A 548 -5.58 15.30 2.50
C GLN A 548 -4.37 16.00 1.91
N LYS A 549 -4.01 15.66 0.68
CA LYS A 549 -2.92 16.33 -0.03
C LYS A 549 -3.36 17.72 -0.47
N GLN A 550 -2.49 18.70 -0.23
CA GLN A 550 -2.64 20.04 -0.82
C GLN A 550 -1.89 20.05 -2.14
N VAL A 551 -2.61 20.28 -3.22
CA VAL A 551 -2.06 20.37 -4.58
C VAL A 551 -2.35 21.70 -5.20
N SER A 552 -1.57 22.13 -6.16
CA SER A 552 -1.79 23.40 -6.86
C SER A 552 -1.19 23.39 -8.27
N GLY A 553 -1.88 24.07 -9.19
CA GLY A 553 -1.40 24.36 -10.52
C GLY A 553 -1.63 23.25 -11.54
N ALA A 554 -0.75 23.22 -12.55
CA ALA A 554 -0.86 22.32 -13.68
C ALA A 554 -0.19 20.98 -13.40
N HIS A 555 -0.88 19.91 -13.73
CA HIS A 555 -0.42 18.53 -13.70
C HIS A 555 -0.37 17.99 -15.12
N ASN A 556 0.72 17.31 -15.47
CA ASN A 556 0.92 16.72 -16.77
C ASN A 556 1.16 15.22 -16.61
N GLY A 557 0.47 14.42 -17.40
CA GLY A 557 0.66 12.98 -17.44
C GLY A 557 0.92 12.45 -18.84
N GLU A 558 1.63 11.32 -18.89
CA GLU A 558 1.92 10.60 -20.10
C GLU A 558 1.69 9.10 -19.88
N VAL A 559 0.88 8.49 -20.74
CA VAL A 559 0.62 7.05 -20.74
C VAL A 559 0.68 6.53 -22.15
N SER A 560 1.41 5.44 -22.34
CA SER A 560 1.45 4.68 -23.58
C SER A 560 0.60 3.41 -23.45
N PHE A 561 -0.12 3.08 -24.52
CA PHE A 561 -0.95 1.88 -24.63
C PHE A 561 -0.42 1.00 -25.75
N ASP A 562 -0.29 -0.28 -25.49
CA ASP A 562 -0.10 -1.33 -26.48
C ASP A 562 -1.32 -2.26 -26.43
N PHE A 563 -2.16 -2.18 -27.44
CA PHE A 563 -3.37 -2.99 -27.55
C PHE A 563 -3.15 -4.30 -28.31
N GLY A 564 -1.89 -4.73 -28.47
CA GLY A 564 -1.53 -5.98 -29.12
C GLY A 564 -1.68 -5.94 -30.64
N ALA A 565 -1.51 -4.79 -31.26
CA ALA A 565 -1.65 -4.61 -32.71
C ALA A 565 -0.43 -5.09 -33.54
N LYS A 566 0.63 -5.57 -32.87
CA LYS A 566 1.89 -6.03 -33.49
C LYS A 566 1.82 -7.47 -33.94
#